data_8a1e03b4909d3c1c15f9d63c6043ba70
#
_entry.id   8a1e03b4909d3c1c15f9d63c6043ba70
#
_cell.length_a   1.000
_cell.length_b   1.000
_cell.length_c   1.000
_cell.angle_alpha   90.00
_cell.angle_beta   90.00
_cell.angle_gamma   90.00
#
_symmetry.space_group_name_H-M   'P 1'
#
loop_
_entity.id
_entity.type
_entity.pdbx_description
1 polymer ?
#
loop_
_entity_poly.entity_id
_entity_poly.type
_entity_poly.pdbx_seq_one_letter_code
_entity_poly.pdbx_strand_id
1 'polypeptide(L)'
;MSYTNSKKEKVLLIDGHNLFIRCWSVIPTLNDNGDHNGGTFGFLRSLRRLIVDHRATKVIVCWEGKRSTHRRKKIFSEYKANRSIPKRVVRAYDFEETPQNQLKDLKAQLHAVQQYLHLLPVYQLQVEYTEADDVIAYLASYRFPKIEKIIVSNDKDFLQLISDDVSVYRPAIKKTMGIHELLEKTGIHPNNWLIVKTIEGDKSDCIPGIRGVGPKSILKYFPGVAESDEITTEKLFTICEEQSNINKTVSYKKIIAGKEIIERNYKLMQLTNIDLSLKSIQHIDDQLKIQKPKFEPFQLRVRFIKDGARDQVQSFEYWSNTFMPLNYRD
;
A
#
# COMPACT_ATOMS: atom_id res chain seq x y z
N MET A 1 -42.07 -11.63 3.38
CA MET A 1 -40.70 -11.83 3.82
C MET A 1 -39.79 -10.99 2.95
N SER A 2 -39.40 -9.81 3.42
CA SER A 2 -38.49 -8.91 2.69
C SER A 2 -37.05 -9.42 2.87
N TYR A 3 -36.49 -10.02 1.84
CA TYR A 3 -35.05 -10.28 1.76
C TYR A 3 -34.33 -8.94 1.63
N THR A 4 -33.99 -8.31 2.74
CA THR A 4 -32.98 -7.27 2.77
C THR A 4 -31.64 -7.94 2.50
N ASN A 5 -31.27 -7.99 1.24
CA ASN A 5 -29.92 -8.38 0.81
C ASN A 5 -28.96 -7.27 1.28
N SER A 6 -28.57 -7.29 2.56
CA SER A 6 -27.58 -6.36 3.09
C SER A 6 -26.29 -6.67 2.35
N LYS A 7 -25.92 -5.80 1.41
CA LYS A 7 -24.61 -5.89 0.73
C LYS A 7 -23.55 -5.97 1.83
N LYS A 8 -22.82 -7.07 1.85
CA LYS A 8 -21.69 -7.26 2.78
C LYS A 8 -20.74 -6.09 2.64
N GLU A 9 -20.44 -5.41 3.73
CA GLU A 9 -19.57 -4.23 3.71
C GLU A 9 -18.16 -4.63 3.30
N LYS A 10 -17.55 -3.85 2.39
CA LYS A 10 -16.21 -4.11 1.85
C LYS A 10 -15.45 -2.79 1.71
N VAL A 11 -14.29 -2.70 2.36
CA VAL A 11 -13.47 -1.50 2.39
C VAL A 11 -12.23 -1.65 1.51
N LEU A 12 -12.00 -0.69 0.61
CA LEU A 12 -10.71 -0.52 -0.08
C LEU A 12 -9.84 0.44 0.71
N LEU A 13 -8.64 -0.02 1.09
CA LEU A 13 -7.58 0.76 1.70
C LEU A 13 -6.49 0.98 0.66
N ILE A 14 -6.41 2.19 0.12
CA ILE A 14 -5.55 2.47 -1.03
C ILE A 14 -4.29 3.22 -0.55
N ASP A 15 -3.13 2.64 -0.83
CA ASP A 15 -1.86 3.34 -0.79
C ASP A 15 -1.82 4.37 -1.94
N GLY A 16 -2.13 5.61 -1.59
CA GLY A 16 -2.34 6.68 -2.56
C GLY A 16 -1.08 7.00 -3.35
N HIS A 17 0.08 7.08 -2.70
CA HIS A 17 1.33 7.37 -3.40
C HIS A 17 1.78 6.22 -4.30
N ASN A 18 1.69 4.98 -3.84
CA ASN A 18 2.07 3.81 -4.62
C ASN A 18 1.24 3.70 -5.91
N LEU A 19 -0.08 3.84 -5.80
CA LEU A 19 -0.98 3.81 -6.95
C LEU A 19 -0.74 4.99 -7.90
N PHE A 20 -0.58 6.21 -7.33
CA PHE A 20 -0.36 7.42 -8.11
C PHE A 20 0.96 7.37 -8.89
N ILE A 21 2.09 7.08 -8.24
CA ILE A 21 3.40 7.01 -8.88
C ILE A 21 3.40 5.99 -10.01
N ARG A 22 2.76 4.84 -9.80
CA ARG A 22 2.61 3.85 -10.86
C ARG A 22 1.88 4.43 -12.08
N CYS A 23 0.75 5.11 -11.88
CA CYS A 23 -0.01 5.71 -12.99
C CYS A 23 0.80 6.80 -13.68
N TRP A 24 1.39 7.69 -12.92
CA TRP A 24 2.18 8.81 -13.41
C TRP A 24 3.39 8.37 -14.24
N SER A 25 4.07 7.30 -13.82
CA SER A 25 5.30 6.85 -14.50
C SER A 25 5.05 6.09 -15.78
N VAL A 26 3.88 5.46 -15.98
CA VAL A 26 3.64 4.55 -17.12
C VAL A 26 2.52 4.97 -18.06
N ILE A 27 1.69 5.96 -17.70
CA ILE A 27 0.57 6.38 -18.55
C ILE A 27 0.92 7.70 -19.26
N PRO A 28 1.15 7.68 -20.59
CA PRO A 28 1.63 8.86 -21.32
C PRO A 28 0.48 9.71 -21.90
N THR A 29 -0.67 9.79 -21.22
CA THR A 29 -1.79 10.60 -21.73
C THR A 29 -1.58 12.09 -21.50
N LEU A 30 -2.10 12.90 -22.41
CA LEU A 30 -2.05 14.35 -22.39
C LEU A 30 -3.47 14.94 -22.29
N ASN A 31 -3.56 16.16 -21.76
CA ASN A 31 -4.77 16.97 -21.85
C ASN A 31 -4.85 17.72 -23.19
N ASP A 32 -5.93 18.49 -23.40
CA ASP A 32 -6.15 19.27 -24.63
C ASP A 32 -5.06 20.35 -24.85
N ASN A 33 -4.31 20.73 -23.80
CA ASN A 33 -3.21 21.69 -23.88
C ASN A 33 -1.84 21.05 -24.15
N GLY A 34 -1.78 19.71 -24.24
CA GLY A 34 -0.54 18.97 -24.42
C GLY A 34 0.22 18.68 -23.12
N ASP A 35 -0.34 18.98 -21.94
CA ASP A 35 0.29 18.65 -20.66
C ASP A 35 0.00 17.21 -20.27
N HIS A 36 0.99 16.55 -19.63
CA HIS A 36 0.80 15.21 -19.08
C HIS A 36 -0.28 15.18 -17.99
N ASN A 37 -1.19 14.22 -18.10
CA ASN A 37 -2.25 14.02 -17.13
C ASN A 37 -2.44 12.54 -16.73
N GLY A 38 -1.52 11.67 -17.17
CA GLY A 38 -1.59 10.22 -16.98
C GLY A 38 -1.63 9.79 -15.50
N GLY A 39 -0.95 10.52 -14.61
CA GLY A 39 -1.02 10.30 -13.17
C GLY A 39 -2.41 10.53 -12.62
N THR A 40 -3.00 11.69 -12.97
CA THR A 40 -4.34 12.07 -12.50
C THR A 40 -5.41 11.13 -13.02
N PHE A 41 -5.55 11.03 -14.34
CA PHE A 41 -6.65 10.24 -14.91
C PHE A 41 -6.39 8.75 -14.88
N GLY A 42 -5.13 8.32 -14.87
CA GLY A 42 -4.77 6.94 -14.61
C GLY A 42 -5.18 6.49 -13.21
N PHE A 43 -4.95 7.34 -12.20
CA PHE A 43 -5.41 7.09 -10.84
C PHE A 43 -6.94 6.97 -10.77
N LEU A 44 -7.66 7.95 -11.31
CA LEU A 44 -9.13 7.96 -11.30
C LEU A 44 -9.74 6.76 -12.03
N ARG A 45 -9.19 6.37 -13.19
CA ARG A 45 -9.60 5.16 -13.92
C ARG A 45 -9.31 3.88 -13.12
N SER A 46 -8.15 3.83 -12.47
CA SER A 46 -7.78 2.69 -11.62
C SER A 46 -8.70 2.59 -10.40
N LEU A 47 -8.98 3.72 -9.75
CA LEU A 47 -9.89 3.79 -8.62
C LEU A 47 -11.28 3.27 -8.99
N ARG A 48 -11.86 3.76 -10.09
CA ARG A 48 -13.14 3.28 -10.59
C ARG A 48 -13.13 1.77 -10.83
N ARG A 49 -12.09 1.27 -11.50
CA ARG A 49 -11.97 -0.16 -11.78
C ARG A 49 -11.92 -0.98 -10.49
N LEU A 50 -11.13 -0.55 -9.52
CA LEU A 50 -11.01 -1.21 -8.22
C LEU A 50 -12.36 -1.27 -7.49
N ILE A 51 -13.14 -0.20 -7.52
CA ILE A 51 -14.49 -0.16 -6.93
C ILE A 51 -15.40 -1.20 -7.56
N VAL A 52 -15.40 -1.29 -8.90
CA VAL A 52 -16.24 -2.23 -9.65
C VAL A 52 -15.78 -3.68 -9.44
N ASP A 53 -14.48 -3.94 -9.68
CA ASP A 53 -13.91 -5.29 -9.65
C ASP A 53 -14.06 -5.93 -8.26
N HIS A 54 -13.91 -5.13 -7.21
CA HIS A 54 -14.02 -5.60 -5.83
C HIS A 54 -15.38 -5.35 -5.19
N ARG A 55 -16.33 -4.68 -5.88
CA ARG A 55 -17.65 -4.33 -5.35
C ARG A 55 -17.55 -3.57 -4.02
N ALA A 56 -16.62 -2.63 -3.93
CA ALA A 56 -16.36 -1.88 -2.73
C ALA A 56 -17.58 -1.06 -2.30
N THR A 57 -17.80 -0.96 -0.99
CA THR A 57 -18.83 -0.12 -0.38
C THR A 57 -18.24 1.11 0.32
N LYS A 58 -16.94 1.06 0.63
CA LYS A 58 -16.19 2.16 1.23
C LYS A 58 -14.78 2.23 0.64
N VAL A 59 -14.29 3.44 0.43
CA VAL A 59 -12.93 3.67 -0.08
C VAL A 59 -12.22 4.68 0.80
N ILE A 60 -11.00 4.35 1.21
CA ILE A 60 -10.12 5.21 1.97
C ILE A 60 -8.77 5.26 1.26
N VAL A 61 -8.34 6.46 0.84
CA VAL A 61 -7.03 6.69 0.26
C VAL A 61 -6.12 7.26 1.34
N CYS A 62 -5.02 6.57 1.62
CA CYS A 62 -4.03 6.99 2.59
C CYS A 62 -2.84 7.63 1.87
N TRP A 63 -2.47 8.82 2.31
CA TRP A 63 -1.36 9.60 1.79
C TRP A 63 -0.20 9.66 2.78
N GLU A 64 1.02 9.74 2.27
CA GLU A 64 2.20 9.97 3.10
C GLU A 64 2.09 11.28 3.87
N GLY A 65 2.31 11.21 5.17
CA GLY A 65 2.37 12.39 6.02
C GLY A 65 3.64 13.22 5.81
N LYS A 66 3.60 14.48 6.18
CA LYS A 66 4.84 15.27 6.24
C LYS A 66 5.79 14.64 7.25
N ARG A 67 7.10 14.53 6.89
CA ARG A 67 8.14 13.91 7.71
C ARG A 67 7.81 12.47 8.14
N SER A 68 7.08 11.73 7.33
CA SER A 68 6.57 10.37 7.62
C SER A 68 7.69 9.40 8.04
N THR A 69 8.84 9.46 7.39
CA THR A 69 9.99 8.55 7.67
C THR A 69 10.76 8.86 8.96
N HIS A 70 10.39 9.93 9.71
CA HIS A 70 11.17 10.39 10.86
C HIS A 70 11.34 9.32 11.95
N ARG A 71 10.29 8.57 12.24
CA ARG A 71 10.31 7.50 13.24
C ARG A 71 11.30 6.39 12.86
N ARG A 72 11.20 5.88 11.63
CA ARG A 72 12.08 4.80 11.14
C ARG A 72 13.53 5.28 10.97
N LYS A 73 13.75 6.53 10.58
CA LYS A 73 15.10 7.12 10.50
C LYS A 73 15.78 7.31 11.86
N LYS A 74 15.03 7.42 12.95
CA LYS A 74 15.62 7.37 14.31
C LYS A 74 16.16 5.99 14.67
N ILE A 75 15.55 4.91 14.14
CA ILE A 75 16.00 3.54 14.33
C ILE A 75 17.16 3.23 13.38
N PHE A 76 17.09 3.71 12.14
CA PHE A 76 18.09 3.46 11.11
C PHE A 76 18.18 4.68 10.16
N SER A 77 19.28 5.42 10.27
CA SER A 77 19.47 6.70 9.55
C SER A 77 19.43 6.56 8.02
N GLU A 78 19.87 5.42 7.50
CA GLU A 78 19.91 5.11 6.07
C GLU A 78 18.54 4.67 5.50
N TYR A 79 17.53 4.53 6.34
CA TYR A 79 16.19 4.15 5.89
C TYR A 79 15.70 5.06 4.77
N LYS A 80 15.38 4.48 3.62
CA LYS A 80 14.93 5.18 2.41
C LYS A 80 15.92 6.29 1.91
N ALA A 81 17.22 6.15 2.21
CA ALA A 81 18.22 7.15 1.82
C ALA A 81 18.49 7.19 0.30
N ASN A 82 18.27 6.07 -0.40
CA ASN A 82 18.44 5.95 -1.85
C ASN A 82 17.22 6.39 -2.66
N ARG A 83 16.14 6.85 -2.01
CA ARG A 83 14.94 7.29 -2.73
C ARG A 83 15.27 8.50 -3.58
N SER A 84 15.33 8.30 -4.88
CA SER A 84 15.41 9.35 -5.90
C SER A 84 14.02 9.83 -6.27
N ILE A 85 13.96 11.00 -6.92
CA ILE A 85 12.73 11.49 -7.54
C ILE A 85 12.23 10.44 -8.54
N PRO A 86 10.96 10.03 -8.47
CA PRO A 86 10.39 9.09 -9.44
C PRO A 86 10.60 9.62 -10.86
N LYS A 87 10.93 8.72 -11.77
CA LYS A 87 11.11 9.06 -13.20
C LYS A 87 9.92 8.53 -13.99
N ARG A 88 9.50 9.32 -14.99
CA ARG A 88 8.54 8.86 -15.98
C ARG A 88 9.21 7.83 -16.89
N VAL A 89 8.68 6.63 -16.93
CA VAL A 89 9.22 5.51 -17.73
C VAL A 89 8.69 5.57 -19.16
N VAL A 90 7.39 5.85 -19.32
CA VAL A 90 6.73 6.00 -20.61
C VAL A 90 6.42 7.48 -20.84
N ARG A 91 6.83 8.00 -22.00
CA ARG A 91 6.68 9.42 -22.36
C ARG A 91 5.76 9.55 -23.56
N ALA A 92 5.04 10.67 -23.64
CA ALA A 92 4.27 11.04 -24.83
C ALA A 92 5.12 11.77 -25.90
N TYR A 93 6.31 12.24 -25.50
CA TYR A 93 7.23 13.00 -26.35
C TYR A 93 8.58 12.30 -26.45
N ASP A 94 9.29 12.53 -27.56
CA ASP A 94 10.64 11.99 -27.80
C ASP A 94 11.76 12.81 -27.14
N PHE A 95 11.44 14.00 -26.58
CA PHE A 95 12.44 14.81 -25.89
C PHE A 95 12.54 14.50 -24.40
N GLU A 96 13.73 14.70 -23.83
CA GLU A 96 13.96 14.47 -22.42
C GLU A 96 13.46 15.63 -21.55
N GLU A 97 12.59 15.30 -20.61
CA GLU A 97 12.18 16.24 -19.55
C GLU A 97 13.28 16.35 -18.48
N THR A 98 13.53 17.55 -17.98
CA THR A 98 14.44 17.73 -16.86
C THR A 98 13.84 17.11 -15.58
N PRO A 99 14.68 16.63 -14.63
CA PRO A 99 14.17 16.13 -13.35
C PRO A 99 13.30 17.13 -12.58
N GLN A 100 13.61 18.42 -12.70
CA GLN A 100 12.84 19.50 -12.07
C GLN A 100 11.44 19.64 -12.68
N ASN A 101 11.32 19.56 -14.01
CA ASN A 101 10.04 19.60 -14.70
C ASN A 101 9.19 18.37 -14.36
N GLN A 102 9.81 17.19 -14.34
CA GLN A 102 9.13 15.96 -13.91
C GLN A 102 8.62 16.05 -12.46
N LEU A 103 9.41 16.62 -11.55
CA LEU A 103 8.99 16.82 -10.16
C LEU A 103 7.85 17.83 -10.03
N LYS A 104 7.88 18.93 -10.81
CA LYS A 104 6.82 19.93 -10.83
C LYS A 104 5.52 19.32 -11.35
N ASP A 105 5.59 18.57 -12.45
CA ASP A 105 4.44 17.88 -13.03
C ASP A 105 3.87 16.81 -12.07
N LEU A 106 4.72 15.99 -11.47
CA LEU A 106 4.32 14.99 -10.49
C LEU A 106 3.53 15.61 -9.34
N LYS A 107 4.04 16.71 -8.76
CA LYS A 107 3.36 17.41 -7.65
C LYS A 107 2.02 18.01 -8.09
N ALA A 108 1.97 18.62 -9.27
CA ALA A 108 0.75 19.20 -9.82
C ALA A 108 -0.33 18.13 -10.03
N GLN A 109 0.02 16.99 -10.64
CA GLN A 109 -0.91 15.90 -10.87
C GLN A 109 -1.34 15.21 -9.58
N LEU A 110 -0.44 15.03 -8.60
CA LEU A 110 -0.80 14.49 -7.28
C LEU A 110 -1.82 15.39 -6.59
N HIS A 111 -1.58 16.71 -6.59
CA HIS A 111 -2.54 17.67 -6.04
C HIS A 111 -3.88 17.64 -6.78
N ALA A 112 -3.87 17.52 -8.11
CA ALA A 112 -5.08 17.38 -8.89
C ALA A 112 -5.87 16.12 -8.50
N VAL A 113 -5.21 14.96 -8.30
CA VAL A 113 -5.86 13.74 -7.79
C VAL A 113 -6.58 14.02 -6.48
N GLN A 114 -5.89 14.61 -5.50
CA GLN A 114 -6.47 14.91 -4.19
C GLN A 114 -7.72 15.81 -4.32
N GLN A 115 -7.66 16.83 -5.19
CA GLN A 115 -8.81 17.69 -5.47
C GLN A 115 -9.97 16.95 -6.15
N TYR A 116 -9.70 16.04 -7.08
CA TYR A 116 -10.74 15.20 -7.68
C TYR A 116 -11.40 14.28 -6.66
N LEU A 117 -10.62 13.72 -5.74
CA LEU A 117 -11.15 12.85 -4.69
C LEU A 117 -12.07 13.58 -3.71
N HIS A 118 -11.92 14.90 -3.51
CA HIS A 118 -12.86 15.69 -2.73
C HIS A 118 -14.26 15.83 -3.37
N LEU A 119 -14.36 15.59 -4.67
CA LEU A 119 -15.63 15.59 -5.42
C LEU A 119 -16.26 14.20 -5.51
N LEU A 120 -15.59 13.20 -4.93
CA LEU A 120 -16.00 11.80 -4.94
C LEU A 120 -16.31 11.33 -3.51
N PRO A 121 -17.18 10.34 -3.32
CA PRO A 121 -17.50 9.78 -2.01
C PRO A 121 -16.37 8.87 -1.49
N VAL A 122 -15.16 9.44 -1.33
CA VAL A 122 -13.92 8.76 -0.97
C VAL A 122 -13.26 9.48 0.20
N TYR A 123 -12.91 8.75 1.25
CA TYR A 123 -12.14 9.31 2.36
C TYR A 123 -10.68 9.50 1.96
N GLN A 124 -10.06 10.55 2.45
CA GLN A 124 -8.64 10.80 2.31
C GLN A 124 -8.00 10.98 3.69
N LEU A 125 -6.95 10.23 3.99
CA LEU A 125 -6.22 10.30 5.24
C LEU A 125 -4.76 10.67 5.00
N GLN A 126 -4.27 11.62 5.78
CA GLN A 126 -2.86 12.00 5.81
C GLN A 126 -2.50 12.38 7.26
N VAL A 127 -1.54 11.68 7.85
CA VAL A 127 -1.15 11.87 9.25
C VAL A 127 0.30 12.32 9.32
N GLU A 128 0.58 13.46 9.93
CA GLU A 128 1.94 13.96 10.07
C GLU A 128 2.83 12.98 10.85
N TYR A 129 4.10 12.90 10.48
CA TYR A 129 5.11 12.00 11.06
C TYR A 129 4.77 10.51 10.97
N THR A 130 3.78 10.16 10.14
CA THR A 130 3.30 8.78 9.99
C THR A 130 3.33 8.39 8.51
N GLU A 131 3.84 7.21 8.20
CA GLU A 131 3.81 6.67 6.84
C GLU A 131 2.40 6.15 6.51
N ALA A 132 2.03 6.19 5.23
CA ALA A 132 0.75 5.68 4.77
C ALA A 132 0.57 4.20 5.16
N ASP A 133 1.67 3.44 5.18
CA ASP A 133 1.69 2.03 5.54
C ASP A 133 1.20 1.79 6.97
N ASP A 134 1.64 2.62 7.93
CA ASP A 134 1.20 2.53 9.34
C ASP A 134 -0.30 2.87 9.48
N VAL A 135 -0.79 3.87 8.71
CA VAL A 135 -2.22 4.23 8.70
C VAL A 135 -3.06 3.10 8.12
N ILE A 136 -2.65 2.55 6.97
CA ILE A 136 -3.34 1.42 6.32
C ILE A 136 -3.37 0.22 7.25
N ALA A 137 -2.26 -0.10 7.89
CA ALA A 137 -2.15 -1.22 8.81
C ALA A 137 -3.09 -1.05 10.03
N TYR A 138 -3.17 0.16 10.60
CA TYR A 138 -4.13 0.48 11.66
C TYR A 138 -5.58 0.26 11.22
N LEU A 139 -5.94 0.77 10.04
CA LEU A 139 -7.28 0.61 9.50
C LEU A 139 -7.63 -0.86 9.24
N ALA A 140 -6.67 -1.61 8.68
CA ALA A 140 -6.86 -3.02 8.34
C ALA A 140 -7.02 -3.90 9.60
N SER A 141 -6.20 -3.67 10.62
CA SER A 141 -6.12 -4.55 11.79
C SER A 141 -7.07 -4.17 12.91
N TYR A 142 -7.34 -2.86 13.11
CA TYR A 142 -8.05 -2.41 14.32
C TYR A 142 -9.34 -1.64 14.05
N ARG A 143 -9.44 -0.88 12.94
CA ARG A 143 -10.56 0.05 12.76
C ARG A 143 -11.82 -0.58 12.19
N PHE A 144 -11.70 -1.62 11.39
CA PHE A 144 -12.80 -2.30 10.73
C PHE A 144 -12.83 -3.80 11.04
N PRO A 145 -13.09 -4.19 12.32
CA PRO A 145 -13.11 -5.60 12.70
C PRO A 145 -14.23 -6.34 11.96
N LYS A 146 -13.94 -7.56 11.48
CA LYS A 146 -14.88 -8.45 10.78
C LYS A 146 -15.48 -7.91 9.48
N ILE A 147 -15.00 -6.78 8.98
CA ILE A 147 -15.36 -6.25 7.66
C ILE A 147 -14.29 -6.69 6.67
N GLU A 148 -14.69 -7.12 5.47
CA GLU A 148 -13.74 -7.47 4.42
C GLU A 148 -12.96 -6.22 3.96
N LYS A 149 -11.64 -6.30 4.00
CA LYS A 149 -10.73 -5.22 3.59
C LYS A 149 -9.82 -5.67 2.47
N ILE A 150 -9.59 -4.79 1.51
CA ILE A 150 -8.64 -5.01 0.44
C ILE A 150 -7.64 -3.85 0.46
N ILE A 151 -6.40 -4.17 0.80
CA ILE A 151 -5.29 -3.22 0.70
C ILE A 151 -4.83 -3.17 -0.75
N VAL A 152 -4.75 -1.97 -1.32
CA VAL A 152 -4.32 -1.76 -2.71
C VAL A 152 -2.93 -1.15 -2.72
N SER A 153 -1.91 -1.98 -2.88
CA SER A 153 -0.51 -1.57 -2.99
C SER A 153 0.35 -2.65 -3.67
N ASN A 154 1.45 -2.23 -4.29
CA ASN A 154 2.48 -3.16 -4.76
C ASN A 154 3.51 -3.50 -3.68
N ASP A 155 3.49 -2.79 -2.56
CA ASP A 155 4.39 -3.04 -1.46
C ASP A 155 4.13 -4.43 -0.87
N LYS A 156 5.21 -5.19 -0.73
CA LYS A 156 5.15 -6.55 -0.20
C LYS A 156 5.05 -6.58 1.32
N ASP A 157 5.34 -5.47 1.99
CA ASP A 157 5.30 -5.43 3.44
C ASP A 157 3.86 -5.58 3.95
N PHE A 158 2.86 -5.18 3.15
CA PHE A 158 1.45 -5.43 3.46
C PHE A 158 1.05 -6.92 3.47
N LEU A 159 1.85 -7.81 2.88
CA LEU A 159 1.50 -9.24 2.84
C LEU A 159 1.49 -9.88 4.23
N GLN A 160 2.14 -9.27 5.23
CA GLN A 160 2.08 -9.67 6.63
C GLN A 160 0.71 -9.40 7.28
N LEU A 161 -0.13 -8.55 6.67
CA LEU A 161 -1.46 -8.20 7.19
C LEU A 161 -2.58 -9.08 6.63
N ILE A 162 -2.27 -9.99 5.71
CA ILE A 162 -3.25 -10.89 5.11
C ILE A 162 -3.83 -11.80 6.19
N SER A 163 -5.17 -11.86 6.24
CA SER A 163 -5.95 -12.68 7.18
C SER A 163 -7.27 -13.12 6.53
N ASP A 164 -8.16 -13.72 7.28
CA ASP A 164 -9.47 -14.15 6.76
C ASP A 164 -10.33 -12.99 6.21
N ASP A 165 -10.11 -11.78 6.74
CA ASP A 165 -10.87 -10.58 6.35
C ASP A 165 -10.00 -9.48 5.71
N VAL A 166 -8.71 -9.73 5.51
CA VAL A 166 -7.77 -8.81 4.85
C VAL A 166 -7.07 -9.50 3.67
N SER A 167 -7.18 -8.92 2.49
CA SER A 167 -6.43 -9.33 1.31
C SER A 167 -5.65 -8.14 0.72
N VAL A 168 -4.63 -8.42 -0.09
CA VAL A 168 -3.80 -7.40 -0.75
C VAL A 168 -3.97 -7.51 -2.26
N TYR A 169 -4.54 -6.49 -2.89
CA TYR A 169 -4.54 -6.36 -4.34
C TYR A 169 -3.27 -5.66 -4.80
N ARG A 170 -2.56 -6.30 -5.71
CA ARG A 170 -1.30 -5.80 -6.29
C ARG A 170 -1.50 -5.28 -7.72
N PRO A 171 -1.59 -3.95 -7.91
CA PRO A 171 -1.87 -3.35 -9.22
C PRO A 171 -0.87 -3.72 -10.32
N ALA A 172 0.41 -3.96 -9.97
CA ALA A 172 1.44 -4.30 -10.95
C ALA A 172 1.18 -5.65 -11.65
N ILE A 173 0.65 -6.61 -10.94
CA ILE A 173 0.35 -7.95 -11.45
C ILE A 173 -1.15 -8.22 -11.60
N LYS A 174 -1.99 -7.23 -11.25
CA LYS A 174 -3.47 -7.30 -11.31
C LYS A 174 -4.04 -8.53 -10.61
N LYS A 175 -3.52 -8.88 -9.44
CA LYS A 175 -3.94 -10.04 -8.65
C LYS A 175 -4.21 -9.64 -7.20
N THR A 176 -5.27 -10.22 -6.62
CA THR A 176 -5.52 -10.21 -5.18
C THR A 176 -4.79 -11.40 -4.56
N MET A 177 -4.19 -11.15 -3.41
CA MET A 177 -3.46 -12.14 -2.62
C MET A 177 -4.18 -12.30 -1.30
N GLY A 178 -4.76 -13.46 -1.06
CA GLY A 178 -5.21 -13.93 0.23
C GLY A 178 -4.20 -14.91 0.82
N ILE A 179 -4.57 -15.61 1.90
CA ILE A 179 -3.70 -16.60 2.57
C ILE A 179 -3.28 -17.70 1.60
N HIS A 180 -4.27 -18.28 0.89
CA HIS A 180 -4.03 -19.38 -0.04
C HIS A 180 -3.11 -18.97 -1.19
N GLU A 181 -3.41 -17.85 -1.87
CA GLU A 181 -2.63 -17.38 -3.01
C GLU A 181 -1.19 -16.99 -2.61
N LEU A 182 -1.01 -16.44 -1.39
CA LEU A 182 0.33 -16.13 -0.90
C LEU A 182 1.12 -17.40 -0.62
N LEU A 183 0.51 -18.36 0.08
CA LEU A 183 1.14 -19.63 0.43
C LEU A 183 1.50 -20.44 -0.82
N GLU A 184 0.57 -20.59 -1.77
CA GLU A 184 0.82 -21.26 -3.05
C GLU A 184 1.98 -20.64 -3.82
N LYS A 185 2.04 -19.32 -3.86
CA LYS A 185 3.05 -18.58 -4.64
C LYS A 185 4.42 -18.55 -4.00
N THR A 186 4.50 -18.51 -2.68
CA THR A 186 5.74 -18.20 -1.95
C THR A 186 6.19 -19.31 -1.01
N GLY A 187 5.29 -20.21 -0.62
CA GLY A 187 5.53 -21.20 0.43
C GLY A 187 5.59 -20.59 1.84
N ILE A 188 5.16 -19.32 2.01
CA ILE A 188 5.25 -18.61 3.28
C ILE A 188 3.84 -18.21 3.71
N HIS A 189 3.45 -18.58 4.94
CA HIS A 189 2.21 -18.12 5.54
C HIS A 189 2.29 -16.62 5.90
N PRO A 190 1.21 -15.83 5.78
CA PRO A 190 1.23 -14.39 6.13
C PRO A 190 1.80 -14.11 7.52
N ASN A 191 1.46 -14.92 8.54
CA ASN A 191 1.96 -14.76 9.90
C ASN A 191 3.49 -14.82 10.00
N ASN A 192 4.14 -15.49 9.04
CA ASN A 192 5.59 -15.63 8.97
C ASN A 192 6.24 -14.71 7.91
N TRP A 193 5.43 -13.89 7.23
CA TRP A 193 5.96 -12.99 6.20
C TRP A 193 6.96 -12.00 6.75
N LEU A 194 6.65 -11.39 7.90
CA LEU A 194 7.53 -10.41 8.55
C LEU A 194 8.89 -11.00 8.91
N ILE A 195 8.93 -12.18 9.58
CA ILE A 195 10.20 -12.79 9.99
C ILE A 195 11.09 -13.13 8.79
N VAL A 196 10.49 -13.58 7.67
CA VAL A 196 11.22 -13.82 6.43
C VAL A 196 11.80 -12.52 5.87
N LYS A 197 11.01 -11.45 5.85
CA LYS A 197 11.44 -10.13 5.38
C LYS A 197 12.56 -9.55 6.26
N THR A 198 12.57 -9.77 7.57
CA THR A 198 13.63 -9.28 8.44
C THR A 198 14.98 -9.92 8.14
N ILE A 199 14.97 -11.19 7.73
CA ILE A 199 16.18 -11.93 7.33
C ILE A 199 16.62 -11.49 5.93
N GLU A 200 15.68 -11.34 4.99
CA GLU A 200 15.96 -10.94 3.60
C GLU A 200 16.42 -9.48 3.50
N GLY A 201 15.88 -8.59 4.34
CA GLY A 201 16.00 -7.15 4.23
C GLY A 201 15.15 -6.57 3.10
N ASP A 202 15.29 -5.27 2.86
CA ASP A 202 14.66 -4.57 1.74
C ASP A 202 15.60 -3.56 1.09
N LYS A 203 16.04 -3.88 -0.12
CA LYS A 203 16.96 -3.03 -0.88
C LYS A 203 16.34 -1.70 -1.30
N SER A 204 15.01 -1.68 -1.51
CA SER A 204 14.30 -0.46 -1.92
C SER A 204 14.25 0.57 -0.81
N ASP A 205 14.29 0.11 0.44
CA ASP A 205 14.27 0.95 1.64
C ASP A 205 15.64 1.04 2.34
N CYS A 206 16.70 0.56 1.67
CA CYS A 206 18.07 0.50 2.20
C CYS A 206 18.22 -0.38 3.46
N ILE A 207 17.31 -1.32 3.69
CA ILE A 207 17.36 -2.21 4.85
C ILE A 207 18.20 -3.44 4.49
N PRO A 208 19.42 -3.61 5.06
CA PRO A 208 20.24 -4.78 4.78
C PRO A 208 19.69 -6.02 5.45
N GLY A 209 19.70 -7.14 4.73
CA GLY A 209 19.40 -8.47 5.28
C GLY A 209 20.64 -9.26 5.64
N ILE A 210 20.47 -10.53 5.99
CA ILE A 210 21.55 -11.45 6.34
C ILE A 210 22.21 -11.96 5.05
N ARG A 211 23.47 -11.60 4.84
CA ARG A 211 24.19 -11.92 3.60
C ARG A 211 24.27 -13.43 3.35
N GLY A 212 23.73 -13.85 2.21
CA GLY A 212 23.73 -15.25 1.76
C GLY A 212 22.66 -16.12 2.42
N VAL A 213 21.67 -15.50 3.07
CA VAL A 213 20.44 -16.16 3.55
C VAL A 213 19.27 -15.49 2.84
N GLY A 214 18.75 -16.13 1.82
CA GLY A 214 17.61 -15.63 1.04
C GLY A 214 16.40 -16.55 1.14
N PRO A 215 15.28 -16.22 0.46
CA PRO A 215 14.01 -16.95 0.56
C PRO A 215 14.14 -18.47 0.36
N LYS A 216 14.96 -18.88 -0.63
CA LYS A 216 15.20 -20.32 -0.88
C LYS A 216 15.85 -21.04 0.30
N SER A 217 16.80 -20.36 0.97
CA SER A 217 17.45 -20.92 2.16
C SER A 217 16.47 -20.96 3.34
N ILE A 218 15.64 -19.93 3.49
CA ILE A 218 14.65 -19.86 4.55
C ILE A 218 13.63 -20.98 4.38
N LEU A 219 13.03 -21.16 3.20
CA LEU A 219 12.09 -22.26 2.93
C LEU A 219 12.70 -23.65 3.18
N LYS A 220 13.99 -23.82 2.84
CA LYS A 220 14.69 -25.09 3.06
C LYS A 220 14.96 -25.39 4.52
N TYR A 221 15.37 -24.41 5.31
CA TYR A 221 15.86 -24.61 6.67
C TYR A 221 14.85 -24.28 7.76
N PHE A 222 13.78 -23.58 7.39
CA PHE A 222 12.68 -23.21 8.31
C PHE A 222 11.33 -23.60 7.69
N PRO A 223 11.03 -24.90 7.53
CA PRO A 223 9.77 -25.32 6.88
C PRO A 223 8.53 -24.81 7.64
N GLY A 224 8.63 -24.55 8.92
CA GLY A 224 7.56 -23.95 9.73
C GLY A 224 7.10 -22.55 9.27
N VAL A 225 7.82 -21.88 8.35
CA VAL A 225 7.33 -20.61 7.77
C VAL A 225 6.09 -20.80 6.89
N ALA A 226 5.80 -22.02 6.46
CA ALA A 226 4.59 -22.35 5.72
C ALA A 226 3.37 -22.58 6.63
N GLU A 227 3.60 -22.80 7.91
CA GLU A 227 2.55 -23.06 8.89
C GLU A 227 1.93 -21.76 9.40
N SER A 228 0.72 -21.88 9.96
CA SER A 228 0.00 -20.73 10.52
C SER A 228 0.59 -20.22 11.84
N ASP A 229 1.38 -21.04 12.52
CA ASP A 229 2.03 -20.67 13.77
C ASP A 229 3.12 -19.62 13.52
N GLU A 230 3.03 -18.50 14.23
CA GLU A 230 3.99 -17.42 14.09
C GLU A 230 5.36 -17.84 14.64
N ILE A 231 6.39 -17.58 13.84
CA ILE A 231 7.80 -17.68 14.25
C ILE A 231 8.24 -16.29 14.71
N THR A 232 8.19 -16.06 16.01
CA THR A 232 8.74 -14.83 16.61
C THR A 232 10.26 -14.76 16.45
N THR A 233 10.85 -13.60 16.68
CA THR A 233 12.32 -13.43 16.67
C THR A 233 12.99 -14.37 17.68
N GLU A 234 12.43 -14.54 18.88
CA GLU A 234 12.93 -15.43 19.92
C GLU A 234 12.90 -16.89 19.45
N LYS A 235 11.75 -17.33 18.90
CA LYS A 235 11.59 -18.70 18.36
C LYS A 235 12.56 -18.97 17.21
N LEU A 236 12.78 -17.96 16.33
CA LEU A 236 13.78 -18.06 15.26
C LEU A 236 15.17 -18.34 15.79
N PHE A 237 15.63 -17.59 16.81
CA PHE A 237 16.96 -17.78 17.37
C PHE A 237 17.08 -19.11 18.11
N THR A 238 16.07 -19.52 18.87
CA THR A 238 16.03 -20.86 19.51
C THR A 238 16.19 -21.97 18.48
N ILE A 239 15.42 -21.94 17.37
CA ILE A 239 15.56 -22.90 16.28
C ILE A 239 16.98 -22.89 15.69
N CYS A 240 17.56 -21.70 15.49
CA CYS A 240 18.91 -21.58 14.94
C CYS A 240 19.97 -22.17 15.89
N GLU A 241 19.88 -21.93 17.18
CA GLU A 241 20.78 -22.45 18.18
C GLU A 241 20.71 -23.97 18.25
N GLU A 242 19.52 -24.55 18.39
CA GLU A 242 19.30 -25.98 18.41
C GLU A 242 19.81 -26.66 17.12
N GLN A 243 19.44 -26.14 15.96
CA GLN A 243 19.82 -26.71 14.67
C GLN A 243 21.30 -26.53 14.34
N SER A 244 21.94 -25.47 14.81
CA SER A 244 23.37 -25.24 14.60
C SER A 244 24.24 -26.29 15.34
N ASN A 245 23.72 -26.88 16.41
CA ASN A 245 24.37 -27.95 17.18
C ASN A 245 24.26 -29.32 16.49
N ILE A 246 23.16 -29.51 15.73
CA ILE A 246 22.88 -30.77 15.05
C ILE A 246 23.44 -30.74 13.60
N ASN A 247 23.22 -29.65 12.91
CA ASN A 247 23.54 -29.48 11.50
C ASN A 247 24.62 -28.40 11.32
N LYS A 248 25.71 -28.72 10.62
CA LYS A 248 26.80 -27.76 10.30
C LYS A 248 26.40 -26.69 9.26
N THR A 249 25.11 -26.35 9.19
CA THR A 249 24.58 -25.42 8.18
C THR A 249 25.00 -23.99 8.51
N VAL A 250 25.68 -23.35 7.56
CA VAL A 250 26.21 -21.98 7.71
C VAL A 250 25.08 -20.96 7.90
N SER A 251 23.88 -21.21 7.37
CA SER A 251 22.75 -20.27 7.47
C SER A 251 22.30 -20.02 8.90
N TYR A 252 22.22 -21.03 9.76
CA TYR A 252 21.85 -20.87 11.16
C TYR A 252 22.86 -19.98 11.90
N LYS A 253 24.17 -20.25 11.72
CA LYS A 253 25.24 -19.43 12.32
C LYS A 253 25.19 -17.98 11.87
N LYS A 254 24.88 -17.73 10.58
CA LYS A 254 24.74 -16.37 10.04
C LYS A 254 23.54 -15.62 10.63
N ILE A 255 22.42 -16.31 10.85
CA ILE A 255 21.23 -15.71 11.48
C ILE A 255 21.55 -15.35 12.94
N ILE A 256 22.18 -16.26 13.69
CA ILE A 256 22.60 -15.98 15.07
C ILE A 256 23.55 -14.78 15.12
N ALA A 257 24.57 -14.76 14.26
CA ALA A 257 25.52 -13.64 14.18
C ALA A 257 24.86 -12.32 13.74
N GLY A 258 23.76 -12.38 13.01
CA GLY A 258 23.00 -11.24 12.54
C GLY A 258 21.84 -10.81 13.42
N LYS A 259 21.78 -11.24 14.67
CA LYS A 259 20.68 -10.99 15.61
C LYS A 259 20.27 -9.52 15.66
N GLU A 260 21.21 -8.62 15.88
CA GLU A 260 20.95 -7.17 15.96
C GLU A 260 20.32 -6.61 14.66
N ILE A 261 20.75 -7.12 13.49
CA ILE A 261 20.20 -6.73 12.19
C ILE A 261 18.75 -7.17 12.10
N ILE A 262 18.43 -8.40 12.49
CA ILE A 262 17.06 -8.96 12.43
C ILE A 262 16.15 -8.20 13.39
N GLU A 263 16.55 -7.98 14.64
CA GLU A 263 15.77 -7.23 15.62
C GLU A 263 15.51 -5.77 15.18
N ARG A 264 16.51 -5.12 14.60
CA ARG A 264 16.36 -3.79 14.02
C ARG A 264 15.38 -3.81 12.83
N ASN A 265 15.57 -4.75 11.90
CA ASN A 265 14.72 -4.88 10.72
C ASN A 265 13.27 -5.18 11.12
N TYR A 266 13.05 -6.01 12.15
CA TYR A 266 11.73 -6.26 12.71
C TYR A 266 11.06 -4.95 13.14
N LYS A 267 11.74 -4.10 13.90
CA LYS A 267 11.23 -2.79 14.34
C LYS A 267 10.93 -1.84 13.17
N LEU A 268 11.68 -1.95 12.07
CA LEU A 268 11.50 -1.10 10.88
C LEU A 268 10.33 -1.54 10.00
N MET A 269 10.11 -2.85 9.86
CA MET A 269 9.24 -3.43 8.84
C MET A 269 7.90 -3.95 9.38
N GLN A 270 7.75 -4.09 10.70
CA GLN A 270 6.53 -4.62 11.29
C GLN A 270 5.35 -3.65 11.11
N LEU A 271 4.20 -4.19 10.73
CA LEU A 271 2.93 -3.50 10.55
C LEU A 271 1.80 -4.11 11.40
N THR A 272 2.05 -5.21 12.10
CA THR A 272 1.06 -5.92 12.92
C THR A 272 0.88 -5.29 14.30
N ASN A 273 1.98 -4.84 14.91
CA ASN A 273 1.96 -4.12 16.19
C ASN A 273 2.39 -2.67 15.95
N ILE A 274 1.44 -1.85 15.50
CA ILE A 274 1.71 -0.52 14.98
C ILE A 274 2.01 0.44 16.11
N ASP A 275 3.20 1.04 16.07
CA ASP A 275 3.63 2.08 17.00
C ASP A 275 3.08 3.45 16.56
N LEU A 276 1.77 3.61 16.58
CA LEU A 276 1.10 4.89 16.40
C LEU A 276 0.90 5.58 17.74
N SER A 277 1.19 6.87 17.79
CA SER A 277 0.85 7.67 18.95
C SER A 277 -0.67 7.75 19.14
N LEU A 278 -1.15 7.84 20.38
CA LEU A 278 -2.57 8.06 20.67
C LEU A 278 -3.12 9.27 19.92
N LYS A 279 -2.29 10.33 19.75
CA LYS A 279 -2.65 11.52 18.97
C LYS A 279 -2.88 11.18 17.49
N SER A 280 -2.05 10.33 16.90
CA SER A 280 -2.22 9.89 15.51
C SER A 280 -3.49 9.06 15.34
N ILE A 281 -3.75 8.13 16.26
CA ILE A 281 -4.98 7.32 16.28
C ILE A 281 -6.21 8.21 16.39
N GLN A 282 -6.22 9.12 17.36
CA GLN A 282 -7.31 10.07 17.54
C GLN A 282 -7.54 10.92 16.28
N HIS A 283 -6.47 11.41 15.66
CA HIS A 283 -6.57 12.17 14.42
C HIS A 283 -7.19 11.35 13.27
N ILE A 284 -6.81 10.09 13.10
CA ILE A 284 -7.41 9.18 12.09
C ILE A 284 -8.90 9.03 12.34
N ASP A 285 -9.28 8.72 13.58
CA ASP A 285 -10.69 8.50 13.95
C ASP A 285 -11.53 9.76 13.79
N ASP A 286 -10.98 10.92 14.16
CA ASP A 286 -11.66 12.20 14.01
C ASP A 286 -11.83 12.55 12.52
N GLN A 287 -10.80 12.35 11.69
CA GLN A 287 -10.91 12.56 10.25
C GLN A 287 -11.99 11.66 9.62
N LEU A 288 -12.08 10.41 10.01
CA LEU A 288 -13.13 9.50 9.51
C LEU A 288 -14.55 9.90 9.96
N LYS A 289 -14.69 10.54 11.12
CA LYS A 289 -15.98 11.06 11.62
C LYS A 289 -16.37 12.39 10.97
N ILE A 290 -15.39 13.28 10.83
CA ILE A 290 -15.62 14.66 10.32
C ILE A 290 -15.85 14.65 8.81
N GLN A 291 -15.06 13.85 8.07
CA GLN A 291 -15.24 13.72 6.63
C GLN A 291 -16.60 13.06 6.34
N LYS A 292 -17.41 13.76 5.57
CA LYS A 292 -18.65 13.24 5.00
C LYS A 292 -18.50 13.29 3.47
N PRO A 293 -17.73 12.35 2.90
CA PRO A 293 -17.45 12.41 1.46
C PRO A 293 -18.74 12.27 0.68
N LYS A 294 -18.95 13.20 -0.26
CA LYS A 294 -20.15 13.24 -1.08
C LYS A 294 -19.76 13.13 -2.55
N PHE A 295 -20.66 12.58 -3.34
CA PHE A 295 -20.53 12.58 -4.78
C PHE A 295 -21.07 13.90 -5.34
N GLU A 296 -20.21 14.68 -5.97
CA GLU A 296 -20.50 16.01 -6.57
C GLU A 296 -20.40 15.96 -8.10
N PRO A 297 -21.33 15.27 -8.80
CA PRO A 297 -21.18 14.97 -10.23
C PRO A 297 -21.10 16.22 -11.10
N PHE A 298 -21.84 17.28 -10.76
CA PHE A 298 -21.80 18.54 -11.51
C PHE A 298 -20.43 19.22 -11.41
N GLN A 299 -19.90 19.38 -10.19
CA GLN A 299 -18.59 19.99 -9.97
C GLN A 299 -17.47 19.13 -10.58
N LEU A 300 -17.59 17.82 -10.48
CA LEU A 300 -16.69 16.87 -11.11
C LEU A 300 -16.66 17.05 -12.64
N ARG A 301 -17.82 17.20 -13.29
CA ARG A 301 -17.92 17.45 -14.73
C ARG A 301 -17.30 18.79 -15.12
N VAL A 302 -17.60 19.85 -14.38
CA VAL A 302 -17.00 21.18 -14.61
C VAL A 302 -15.47 21.10 -14.52
N ARG A 303 -14.96 20.38 -13.54
CA ARG A 303 -13.51 20.17 -13.37
C ARG A 303 -12.89 19.42 -14.54
N PHE A 304 -13.51 18.33 -15.03
CA PHE A 304 -13.04 17.59 -16.20
C PHE A 304 -12.94 18.49 -17.45
N ILE A 305 -13.94 19.36 -17.66
CA ILE A 305 -13.94 20.29 -18.79
C ILE A 305 -12.79 21.31 -18.63
N LYS A 306 -12.64 21.88 -17.43
CA LYS A 306 -11.62 22.89 -17.13
C LYS A 306 -10.19 22.34 -17.31
N ASP A 307 -9.97 21.08 -16.94
CA ASP A 307 -8.65 20.44 -17.01
C ASP A 307 -8.38 19.83 -18.41
N GLY A 308 -9.24 20.11 -19.43
CA GLY A 308 -9.07 19.59 -20.81
C GLY A 308 -9.06 18.06 -20.85
N ALA A 309 -9.97 17.43 -20.11
CA ALA A 309 -9.92 15.98 -19.89
C ALA A 309 -11.18 15.27 -20.43
N ARG A 310 -11.85 15.85 -21.41
CA ARG A 310 -13.12 15.31 -21.94
C ARG A 310 -12.98 13.88 -22.44
N ASP A 311 -11.89 13.59 -23.12
CA ASP A 311 -11.63 12.28 -23.74
C ASP A 311 -10.94 11.27 -22.81
N GLN A 312 -10.69 11.65 -21.55
CA GLN A 312 -10.04 10.73 -20.59
C GLN A 312 -10.97 9.62 -20.09
N VAL A 313 -12.26 9.74 -20.30
CA VAL A 313 -13.27 8.72 -20.01
C VAL A 313 -14.28 8.64 -21.16
N GLN A 314 -14.64 7.44 -21.59
CA GLN A 314 -15.51 7.19 -22.74
C GLN A 314 -16.89 7.82 -22.61
N SER A 315 -17.49 7.79 -21.41
CA SER A 315 -18.75 8.41 -21.07
C SER A 315 -18.65 8.89 -19.64
N PHE A 316 -18.71 10.19 -19.46
CA PHE A 316 -18.60 10.79 -18.13
C PHE A 316 -19.70 10.28 -17.20
N GLU A 317 -20.94 10.21 -17.67
CA GLU A 317 -22.09 9.75 -16.89
C GLU A 317 -21.91 8.29 -16.45
N TYR A 318 -21.58 7.40 -17.38
CA TYR A 318 -21.35 5.99 -17.07
C TYR A 318 -20.17 5.81 -16.11
N TRP A 319 -19.09 6.55 -16.34
CA TRP A 319 -17.91 6.49 -15.49
C TRP A 319 -18.20 7.01 -14.07
N SER A 320 -18.86 8.16 -13.97
CA SER A 320 -19.14 8.83 -12.70
C SER A 320 -20.21 8.11 -11.87
N ASN A 321 -21.21 7.52 -12.51
CA ASN A 321 -22.27 6.75 -11.81
C ASN A 321 -21.72 5.55 -11.03
N THR A 322 -20.53 5.07 -11.38
CA THR A 322 -19.86 4.01 -10.61
C THR A 322 -19.59 4.39 -9.15
N PHE A 323 -19.46 5.68 -8.84
CA PHE A 323 -19.21 6.18 -7.50
C PHE A 323 -20.48 6.33 -6.65
N MET A 324 -21.67 6.32 -7.26
CA MET A 324 -22.95 6.45 -6.54
C MET A 324 -23.15 5.42 -5.41
N PRO A 325 -22.81 4.14 -5.57
CA PRO A 325 -22.96 3.14 -4.51
C PRO A 325 -22.13 3.39 -3.27
N LEU A 326 -21.09 4.24 -3.36
CA LEU A 326 -20.25 4.65 -2.24
C LEU A 326 -20.84 5.84 -1.46
N ASN A 327 -21.95 6.43 -1.92
CA ASN A 327 -22.63 7.47 -1.16
C ASN A 327 -23.13 6.85 0.15
N TYR A 328 -22.44 7.17 1.22
CA TYR A 328 -22.79 6.71 2.55
C TYR A 328 -24.11 7.37 2.93
N ARG A 329 -25.14 6.55 3.13
CA ARG A 329 -26.33 6.97 3.85
C ARG A 329 -25.94 7.08 5.31
N ASP A 330 -26.19 8.21 5.92
CA ASP A 330 -26.04 8.46 7.36
C ASP A 330 -26.77 7.41 8.18
#